data_6c930dc060b08fba7ae36a99cd7650de
#
_entry.id   6c930dc060b08fba7ae36a99cd7650de
#
_cell.length_a   1.000
_cell.length_b   1.000
_cell.length_c   1.000
_cell.angle_alpha   90.00
_cell.angle_beta   90.00
_cell.angle_gamma   90.00
#
_symmetry.space_group_name_H-M   'P 1'
#
loop_
_entity.id
_entity.type
_entity.pdbx_description
1 polymer ?
#
loop_
_entity_poly.entity_id
_entity_poly.type
_entity_poly.pdbx_seq_one_letter_code
_entity_poly.pdbx_strand_id
1 'polypeptide(L)'
;MMTVTRYHACRMIPALTLMLSLPGCAATRANTAEERPMHSINEFRDQRFADVADPWEGFNRSMYRFNFYFDKYVFLPVVTGYEFVTPGFVQQRISGFYNNLNEVRNLTNSMFQLKGVESATTLGRFLTNSTLGLGGMFDPATKFGLARHDQDFGKTLGYWGASSGPYLVLPIFGPSSLRDTGGLAVDYGISYGIYTAVDPFPNSSNGLAISAGISTLGTVDARHQQSFRYYESGYPFEYYMVRFLYHEKREIETGKAPVE
;
A
#
# COMPACT_ATOMS: atom_id res chain seq x y z
N MET A 1 44.04 -51.00 5.15
CA MET A 1 44.59 -49.68 4.84
C MET A 1 43.43 -48.71 4.85
N MET A 2 43.17 -48.08 6.00
CA MET A 2 42.03 -47.22 6.25
C MET A 2 42.46 -45.79 5.99
N THR A 3 41.80 -45.10 5.05
CA THR A 3 41.95 -43.64 4.82
C THR A 3 40.82 -42.91 5.54
N VAL A 4 41.19 -42.14 6.56
CA VAL A 4 40.31 -41.32 7.35
C VAL A 4 40.17 -39.99 6.65
N THR A 5 38.97 -39.69 6.16
CA THR A 5 38.64 -38.38 5.57
C THR A 5 38.25 -37.43 6.72
N ARG A 6 39.04 -36.39 6.91
CA ARG A 6 38.79 -35.31 7.92
C ARG A 6 37.75 -34.34 7.34
N TYR A 7 36.60 -34.24 7.98
CA TYR A 7 35.66 -33.16 7.74
C TYR A 7 36.14 -31.89 8.42
N HIS A 8 36.44 -30.85 7.67
CA HIS A 8 36.62 -29.51 8.18
C HIS A 8 35.24 -28.90 8.42
N ALA A 9 34.87 -28.82 9.72
CA ALA A 9 33.72 -28.06 10.16
C ALA A 9 34.01 -26.56 10.03
N CYS A 10 33.45 -25.94 8.99
CA CYS A 10 33.42 -24.49 8.84
C CYS A 10 32.52 -23.92 9.93
N ARG A 11 33.10 -23.28 10.94
CA ARG A 11 32.36 -22.54 11.98
C ARG A 11 31.78 -21.28 11.34
N MET A 12 30.51 -21.32 11.00
CA MET A 12 29.72 -20.11 10.75
C MET A 12 29.49 -19.40 12.09
N ILE A 13 30.20 -18.32 12.30
CA ILE A 13 29.97 -17.37 13.38
C ILE A 13 28.67 -16.62 13.04
N PRO A 14 27.66 -16.63 13.91
CA PRO A 14 26.43 -15.89 13.63
C PRO A 14 26.70 -14.38 13.71
N ALA A 15 26.59 -13.69 12.60
CA ALA A 15 26.68 -12.23 12.47
C ALA A 15 25.51 -11.47 13.16
N LEU A 16 24.76 -12.16 14.03
CA LEU A 16 23.55 -11.62 14.68
C LEU A 16 23.83 -10.98 16.05
N THR A 17 25.08 -11.00 16.56
CA THR A 17 25.38 -10.52 17.92
C THR A 17 25.97 -9.10 17.94
N LEU A 18 26.13 -8.42 16.81
CA LEU A 18 26.78 -7.10 16.77
C LEU A 18 25.78 -5.91 16.68
N MET A 19 24.48 -6.15 16.71
CA MET A 19 23.47 -5.06 16.66
C MET A 19 22.95 -4.60 18.03
N LEU A 20 23.46 -5.13 19.13
CA LEU A 20 22.94 -4.83 20.48
C LEU A 20 23.83 -3.94 21.36
N SER A 21 24.88 -3.33 20.81
CA SER A 21 25.78 -2.48 21.59
C SER A 21 26.09 -1.10 20.98
N LEU A 22 25.09 -0.47 20.34
CA LEU A 22 25.18 0.96 20.11
C LEU A 22 24.61 1.69 21.33
N PRO A 23 25.43 2.46 22.09
CA PRO A 23 24.90 3.33 23.12
C PRO A 23 24.10 4.42 22.41
N GLY A 24 22.76 4.35 22.52
CA GLY A 24 21.87 5.39 22.07
C GLY A 24 22.22 6.70 22.79
N CYS A 25 22.81 7.64 22.11
CA CYS A 25 22.72 9.04 22.51
C CYS A 25 21.24 9.42 22.45
N ALA A 26 20.56 9.26 23.59
CA ALA A 26 19.23 9.83 23.81
C ALA A 26 19.40 11.35 23.79
N ALA A 27 19.28 11.96 22.60
CA ALA A 27 18.88 13.34 22.51
C ALA A 27 17.49 13.43 23.12
N THR A 28 17.43 13.87 24.37
CA THR A 28 16.20 14.24 25.07
C THR A 28 15.61 15.43 24.31
N ARG A 29 14.94 15.15 23.20
CA ARG A 29 13.99 16.10 22.63
C ARG A 29 12.89 16.23 23.67
N ALA A 30 12.80 17.40 24.30
CA ALA A 30 11.69 17.73 25.18
C ALA A 30 10.40 17.27 24.51
N ASN A 31 9.74 16.27 25.11
CA ASN A 31 8.38 15.88 24.78
C ASN A 31 7.51 17.09 25.18
N THR A 32 7.39 18.08 24.31
CA THR A 32 6.14 18.83 24.28
C THR A 32 5.12 17.79 23.89
N ALA A 33 4.44 17.21 24.89
CA ALA A 33 3.25 16.45 24.68
C ALA A 33 2.34 17.37 23.86
N GLU A 34 2.25 17.09 22.57
CA GLU A 34 1.32 17.77 21.68
C GLU A 34 -0.06 17.42 22.22
N GLU A 35 -0.58 18.30 23.07
CA GLU A 35 -1.92 18.18 23.63
C GLU A 35 -2.85 18.06 22.43
N ARG A 36 -3.46 16.90 22.30
CA ARG A 36 -4.45 16.67 21.23
C ARG A 36 -5.54 17.70 21.40
N PRO A 37 -5.87 18.49 20.37
CA PRO A 37 -6.94 19.45 20.48
C PRO A 37 -8.21 18.73 20.95
N MET A 38 -8.71 19.12 22.12
CA MET A 38 -9.90 18.53 22.74
C MET A 38 -11.17 19.26 22.26
N HIS A 39 -11.31 19.35 20.94
CA HIS A 39 -12.52 19.91 20.35
C HIS A 39 -13.62 18.83 20.23
N SER A 40 -14.85 19.22 20.56
CA SER A 40 -16.02 18.36 20.38
C SER A 40 -16.60 18.52 18.98
N ILE A 41 -17.02 17.40 18.38
CA ILE A 41 -17.70 17.41 17.07
C ILE A 41 -18.98 18.26 17.09
N ASN A 42 -19.59 18.45 18.26
CA ASN A 42 -20.79 19.26 18.40
C ASN A 42 -20.56 20.76 18.10
N GLU A 43 -19.32 21.23 18.06
CA GLU A 43 -18.96 22.59 17.66
C GLU A 43 -19.13 22.82 16.15
N PHE A 44 -19.23 21.75 15.36
CA PHE A 44 -19.29 21.80 13.90
C PHE A 44 -20.42 20.94 13.33
N ARG A 45 -21.52 20.85 14.04
CA ARG A 45 -22.69 20.01 13.75
C ARG A 45 -23.30 20.26 12.37
N ASP A 46 -23.07 21.43 11.80
CA ASP A 46 -23.62 21.87 10.51
C ASP A 46 -22.62 21.68 9.35
N GLN A 47 -21.46 21.07 9.58
CA GLN A 47 -20.51 20.83 8.51
C GLN A 47 -20.79 19.49 7.81
N ARG A 48 -20.84 19.51 6.47
CA ARG A 48 -21.14 18.37 5.57
C ARG A 48 -20.26 17.12 5.77
N PHE A 49 -19.21 17.20 6.58
CA PHE A 49 -18.36 16.05 6.95
C PHE A 49 -19.10 14.96 7.74
N ALA A 50 -20.33 15.23 8.22
CA ALA A 50 -21.11 14.30 9.02
C ALA A 50 -21.93 13.29 8.18
N ASP A 51 -22.11 13.53 6.87
CA ASP A 51 -23.09 12.80 6.05
C ASP A 51 -22.65 11.38 5.64
N VAL A 52 -21.38 11.02 5.85
CA VAL A 52 -20.90 9.67 5.56
C VAL A 52 -21.25 8.72 6.70
N ALA A 53 -22.05 7.69 6.41
CA ALA A 53 -22.48 6.69 7.37
C ALA A 53 -21.29 5.94 8.01
N ASP A 54 -21.15 6.06 9.32
CA ASP A 54 -20.10 5.43 10.12
C ASP A 54 -20.69 4.77 11.37
N PRO A 55 -21.41 3.64 11.20
CA PRO A 55 -22.01 2.92 12.34
C PRO A 55 -20.97 2.30 13.27
N TRP A 56 -19.73 2.16 12.82
CA TRP A 56 -18.61 1.60 13.59
C TRP A 56 -17.57 2.64 14.00
N GLU A 57 -17.98 3.89 14.20
CA GLU A 57 -17.07 5.00 14.51
C GLU A 57 -16.08 4.68 15.64
N GLY A 58 -16.54 4.06 16.73
CA GLY A 58 -15.67 3.67 17.85
C GLY A 58 -14.54 2.71 17.44
N PHE A 59 -14.87 1.71 16.65
CA PHE A 59 -13.89 0.78 16.07
C PHE A 59 -12.98 1.52 15.09
N ASN A 60 -13.54 2.26 14.14
CA ASN A 60 -12.82 2.98 13.11
C ASN A 60 -11.81 3.98 13.70
N ARG A 61 -12.19 4.73 14.74
CA ARG A 61 -11.26 5.62 15.45
C ARG A 61 -10.14 4.86 16.14
N SER A 62 -10.43 3.69 16.70
CA SER A 62 -9.42 2.85 17.34
C SER A 62 -8.42 2.34 16.30
N MET A 63 -8.90 1.90 15.13
CA MET A 63 -8.04 1.46 14.02
C MET A 63 -7.26 2.62 13.39
N TYR A 64 -7.87 3.80 13.26
CA TYR A 64 -7.17 5.00 12.79
C TYR A 64 -5.99 5.35 13.71
N ARG A 65 -6.21 5.29 15.03
CA ARG A 65 -5.15 5.50 16.04
C ARG A 65 -4.10 4.38 16.00
N PHE A 66 -4.52 3.13 15.84
CA PHE A 66 -3.61 2.01 15.67
C PHE A 66 -2.71 2.24 14.45
N ASN A 67 -3.30 2.59 13.30
CA ASN A 67 -2.56 2.86 12.07
C ASN A 67 -1.56 4.01 12.24
N PHE A 68 -1.93 5.07 12.96
CA PHE A 68 -1.00 6.16 13.30
C PHE A 68 0.23 5.66 14.06
N TYR A 69 0.01 4.88 15.14
CA TYR A 69 1.14 4.37 15.92
C TYR A 69 1.95 3.34 15.15
N PHE A 70 1.30 2.47 14.38
CA PHE A 70 1.97 1.50 13.54
C PHE A 70 2.81 2.18 12.46
N ASP A 71 2.26 3.18 11.78
CA ASP A 71 2.98 3.99 10.81
C ASP A 71 4.19 4.69 11.44
N LYS A 72 3.97 5.39 12.55
CA LYS A 72 5.00 6.17 13.25
C LYS A 72 6.16 5.33 13.77
N TYR A 73 5.87 4.16 14.34
CA TYR A 73 6.88 3.36 15.06
C TYR A 73 7.40 2.15 14.28
N VAL A 74 6.71 1.73 13.23
CA VAL A 74 7.08 0.58 12.41
C VAL A 74 7.36 1.00 10.97
N PHE A 75 6.37 1.51 10.24
CA PHE A 75 6.56 1.79 8.82
C PHE A 75 7.55 2.93 8.56
N LEU A 76 7.39 4.07 9.18
CA LEU A 76 8.24 5.22 8.91
C LEU A 76 9.72 4.97 9.25
N PRO A 77 10.10 4.34 10.36
CA PRO A 77 11.48 3.94 10.60
C PRO A 77 12.04 3.01 9.53
N VAL A 78 11.25 2.01 9.08
CA VAL A 78 11.66 1.08 8.02
C VAL A 78 11.81 1.81 6.68
N VAL A 79 10.87 2.68 6.31
CA VAL A 79 10.95 3.51 5.10
C VAL A 79 12.16 4.45 5.15
N THR A 80 12.41 5.09 6.29
CA THR A 80 13.60 5.95 6.47
C THR A 80 14.89 5.14 6.30
N GLY A 81 14.94 3.93 6.85
CA GLY A 81 16.07 3.01 6.64
C GLY A 81 16.24 2.62 5.18
N TYR A 82 15.14 2.30 4.50
CA TYR A 82 15.14 2.02 3.06
C TYR A 82 15.64 3.20 2.24
N GLU A 83 15.16 4.42 2.52
CA GLU A 83 15.58 5.65 1.84
C GLU A 83 17.05 5.97 2.10
N PHE A 84 17.54 5.69 3.30
CA PHE A 84 18.94 5.94 3.66
C PHE A 84 19.92 5.00 2.93
N VAL A 85 19.56 3.70 2.82
CA VAL A 85 20.48 2.71 2.21
C VAL A 85 20.33 2.61 0.69
N THR A 86 19.20 3.07 0.14
CA THR A 86 18.87 2.89 -1.28
C THR A 86 18.95 4.24 -2.00
N PRO A 87 19.85 4.42 -2.98
CA PRO A 87 19.91 5.64 -3.78
C PRO A 87 18.59 5.94 -4.49
N GLY A 88 18.20 7.21 -4.61
CA GLY A 88 16.92 7.62 -5.20
C GLY A 88 16.67 7.09 -6.61
N PHE A 89 17.74 6.93 -7.42
CA PHE A 89 17.62 6.27 -8.73
C PHE A 89 17.13 4.82 -8.58
N VAL A 90 17.64 4.06 -7.62
CA VAL A 90 17.26 2.67 -7.39
C VAL A 90 15.84 2.59 -6.84
N GLN A 91 15.47 3.48 -5.91
CA GLN A 91 14.09 3.58 -5.40
C GLN A 91 13.09 3.74 -6.56
N GLN A 92 13.36 4.64 -7.51
CA GLN A 92 12.52 4.84 -8.69
C GLN A 92 12.39 3.57 -9.55
N ARG A 93 13.45 2.75 -9.66
CA ARG A 93 13.40 1.49 -10.42
C ARG A 93 12.56 0.44 -9.70
N ILE A 94 12.68 0.37 -8.38
CA ILE A 94 11.87 -0.51 -7.54
C ILE A 94 10.40 -0.11 -7.63
N SER A 95 10.08 1.17 -7.45
CA SER A 95 8.72 1.69 -7.59
C SER A 95 8.14 1.43 -8.99
N GLY A 96 8.95 1.62 -10.04
CA GLY A 96 8.56 1.31 -11.42
C GLY A 96 8.17 -0.15 -11.59
N PHE A 97 8.98 -1.07 -11.08
CA PHE A 97 8.71 -2.51 -11.13
C PHE A 97 7.36 -2.87 -10.46
N TYR A 98 7.13 -2.41 -9.22
CA TYR A 98 5.86 -2.69 -8.52
C TYR A 98 4.66 -2.01 -9.19
N ASN A 99 4.84 -0.81 -9.71
CA ASN A 99 3.82 -0.12 -10.49
C ASN A 99 3.44 -0.91 -11.75
N ASN A 100 4.41 -1.53 -12.41
CA ASN A 100 4.15 -2.38 -13.57
C ASN A 100 3.42 -3.69 -13.18
N LEU A 101 3.74 -4.28 -12.03
CA LEU A 101 2.97 -5.42 -11.52
C LEU A 101 1.51 -5.04 -11.21
N ASN A 102 1.27 -3.83 -10.71
CA ASN A 102 -0.07 -3.32 -10.46
C ASN A 102 -0.89 -3.12 -11.75
N GLU A 103 -0.26 -2.98 -12.93
CA GLU A 103 -1.00 -2.90 -14.20
C GLU A 103 -1.80 -4.19 -14.49
N VAL A 104 -1.40 -5.34 -13.94
CA VAL A 104 -2.18 -6.59 -14.05
C VAL A 104 -3.52 -6.46 -13.33
N ARG A 105 -3.54 -5.91 -12.11
CA ARG A 105 -4.76 -5.61 -11.36
C ARG A 105 -5.61 -4.57 -12.10
N ASN A 106 -4.99 -3.49 -12.58
CA ASN A 106 -5.67 -2.44 -13.33
C ASN A 106 -6.32 -3.00 -14.59
N LEU A 107 -5.60 -3.84 -15.35
CA LEU A 107 -6.11 -4.50 -16.54
C LEU A 107 -7.31 -5.39 -16.23
N THR A 108 -7.18 -6.28 -15.25
CA THR A 108 -8.25 -7.20 -14.85
C THR A 108 -9.53 -6.43 -14.49
N ASN A 109 -9.40 -5.36 -13.70
CA ASN A 109 -10.54 -4.55 -13.28
C ASN A 109 -11.11 -3.71 -14.43
N SER A 110 -10.29 -3.16 -15.33
CA SER A 110 -10.78 -2.47 -16.53
C SER A 110 -11.55 -3.41 -17.45
N MET A 111 -11.11 -4.68 -17.57
CA MET A 111 -11.84 -5.70 -18.32
C MET A 111 -13.19 -6.04 -17.69
N PHE A 112 -13.25 -6.22 -16.37
CA PHE A 112 -14.50 -6.46 -15.65
C PHE A 112 -15.47 -5.27 -15.75
N GLN A 113 -14.96 -4.06 -15.89
CA GLN A 113 -15.78 -2.85 -16.16
C GLN A 113 -16.15 -2.70 -17.63
N LEU A 114 -15.74 -3.60 -18.53
CA LEU A 114 -15.95 -3.52 -19.98
C LEU A 114 -15.40 -2.23 -20.62
N LYS A 115 -14.40 -1.61 -20.01
CA LYS A 115 -13.74 -0.41 -20.49
C LYS A 115 -12.64 -0.77 -21.50
N GLY A 116 -13.06 -1.02 -22.75
CA GLY A 116 -12.16 -1.55 -23.79
C GLY A 116 -10.93 -0.69 -24.07
N VAL A 117 -11.08 0.64 -24.14
CA VAL A 117 -9.95 1.56 -24.38
C VAL A 117 -8.98 1.57 -23.19
N GLU A 118 -9.48 1.65 -21.96
CA GLU A 118 -8.64 1.59 -20.77
C GLU A 118 -7.92 0.24 -20.67
N SER A 119 -8.62 -0.87 -20.95
CA SER A 119 -8.03 -2.21 -20.96
C SER A 119 -6.91 -2.33 -21.99
N ALA A 120 -7.13 -1.85 -23.22
CA ALA A 120 -6.12 -1.87 -24.27
C ALA A 120 -4.90 -0.99 -23.91
N THR A 121 -5.15 0.21 -23.36
CA THR A 121 -4.09 1.11 -22.90
C THR A 121 -3.27 0.48 -21.78
N THR A 122 -3.92 -0.11 -20.77
CA THR A 122 -3.27 -0.76 -19.63
C THR A 122 -2.46 -1.99 -20.08
N LEU A 123 -3.00 -2.81 -21.00
CA LEU A 123 -2.25 -3.92 -21.60
C LEU A 123 -1.03 -3.41 -22.37
N GLY A 124 -1.19 -2.36 -23.18
CA GLY A 124 -0.10 -1.72 -23.90
C GLY A 124 0.99 -1.21 -22.97
N ARG A 125 0.61 -0.59 -21.84
CA ARG A 125 1.55 -0.16 -20.79
C ARG A 125 2.32 -1.34 -20.21
N PHE A 126 1.59 -2.37 -19.76
CA PHE A 126 2.19 -3.56 -19.17
C PHE A 126 3.22 -4.21 -20.12
N LEU A 127 2.85 -4.43 -21.38
CA LEU A 127 3.75 -5.03 -22.37
C LEU A 127 4.95 -4.15 -22.67
N THR A 128 4.74 -2.86 -22.89
CA THR A 128 5.81 -1.89 -23.19
C THR A 128 6.79 -1.78 -22.03
N ASN A 129 6.28 -1.62 -20.81
CA ASN A 129 7.13 -1.47 -19.62
C ASN A 129 7.82 -2.80 -19.24
N SER A 130 7.18 -3.94 -19.47
CA SER A 130 7.80 -5.25 -19.23
C SER A 130 8.93 -5.57 -20.22
N THR A 131 8.79 -5.17 -21.50
CA THR A 131 9.79 -5.45 -22.55
C THR A 131 10.83 -4.33 -22.65
N LEU A 132 10.42 -3.13 -23.10
CA LEU A 132 11.32 -1.99 -23.30
C LEU A 132 11.73 -1.32 -21.97
N GLY A 133 10.88 -1.46 -20.92
CA GLY A 133 11.12 -0.92 -19.60
C GLY A 133 11.87 -1.86 -18.64
N LEU A 134 12.42 -2.99 -19.13
CA LEU A 134 13.15 -3.96 -18.31
C LEU A 134 12.33 -4.44 -17.09
N GLY A 135 11.17 -5.05 -17.35
CA GLY A 135 10.27 -5.53 -16.28
C GLY A 135 9.53 -4.41 -15.54
N GLY A 136 9.46 -3.21 -16.12
CA GLY A 136 8.81 -2.06 -15.49
C GLY A 136 9.73 -1.16 -14.67
N MET A 137 11.03 -1.45 -14.58
CA MET A 137 12.01 -0.55 -13.94
C MET A 137 12.04 0.84 -14.58
N PHE A 138 11.68 0.93 -15.85
CA PHE A 138 11.49 2.17 -16.60
C PHE A 138 10.04 2.24 -17.10
N ASP A 139 9.54 3.45 -17.37
CA ASP A 139 8.19 3.69 -17.90
C ASP A 139 8.23 4.37 -19.29
N PRO A 140 8.65 3.65 -20.34
CA PRO A 140 8.55 4.13 -21.70
C PRO A 140 7.09 4.30 -22.16
N ALA A 141 6.14 3.56 -21.61
CA ALA A 141 4.73 3.64 -21.96
C ALA A 141 4.17 5.06 -21.74
N THR A 142 4.52 5.73 -20.65
CA THR A 142 4.14 7.12 -20.40
C THR A 142 4.73 8.06 -21.46
N LYS A 143 5.96 7.82 -21.93
CA LYS A 143 6.58 8.62 -23.00
C LYS A 143 5.89 8.41 -24.34
N PHE A 144 5.25 7.27 -24.56
CA PHE A 144 4.44 6.97 -25.75
C PHE A 144 3.00 7.49 -25.64
N GLY A 145 2.68 8.22 -24.56
CA GLY A 145 1.35 8.81 -24.35
C GLY A 145 0.29 7.83 -23.83
N LEU A 146 0.70 6.64 -23.38
CA LEU A 146 -0.23 5.69 -22.75
C LEU A 146 -0.51 6.11 -21.30
N ALA A 147 -1.71 6.63 -21.04
CA ALA A 147 -2.10 7.07 -19.71
C ALA A 147 -2.23 5.89 -18.74
N ARG A 148 -1.88 6.11 -17.46
CA ARG A 148 -2.10 5.12 -16.41
C ARG A 148 -3.52 5.24 -15.85
N HIS A 149 -4.19 4.11 -15.69
CA HIS A 149 -5.53 3.99 -15.12
C HIS A 149 -5.47 3.11 -13.88
N ASP A 150 -5.56 3.72 -12.70
CA ASP A 150 -5.59 2.96 -11.45
C ASP A 150 -6.99 2.39 -11.22
N GLN A 151 -7.12 1.08 -11.26
CA GLN A 151 -8.36 0.34 -11.07
C GLN A 151 -8.22 -0.69 -9.96
N ASP A 152 -9.33 -0.92 -9.24
CA ASP A 152 -9.46 -1.94 -8.21
C ASP A 152 -10.86 -2.54 -8.23
N PHE A 153 -11.05 -3.68 -7.56
CA PHE A 153 -12.34 -4.37 -7.60
C PHE A 153 -13.44 -3.64 -6.83
N GLY A 154 -13.09 -2.80 -5.85
CA GLY A 154 -14.06 -1.89 -5.21
C GLY A 154 -14.65 -0.89 -6.21
N LYS A 155 -13.83 -0.32 -7.12
CA LYS A 155 -14.29 0.52 -8.23
C LYS A 155 -15.14 -0.29 -9.22
N THR A 156 -14.75 -1.53 -9.49
CA THR A 156 -15.51 -2.43 -10.35
C THR A 156 -16.90 -2.70 -9.80
N LEU A 157 -17.02 -3.00 -8.51
CA LEU A 157 -18.31 -3.14 -7.84
C LEU A 157 -19.12 -1.85 -7.88
N GLY A 158 -18.47 -0.69 -7.65
CA GLY A 158 -19.10 0.62 -7.76
C GLY A 158 -19.62 0.91 -9.16
N TYR A 159 -18.85 0.60 -10.18
CA TYR A 159 -19.26 0.71 -11.59
C TYR A 159 -20.48 -0.17 -11.92
N TRP A 160 -20.58 -1.37 -11.31
CA TRP A 160 -21.75 -2.25 -11.44
C TRP A 160 -22.94 -1.81 -10.57
N GLY A 161 -22.86 -0.68 -9.88
CA GLY A 161 -23.96 -0.08 -9.13
C GLY A 161 -23.96 -0.40 -7.63
N ALA A 162 -22.97 -1.14 -7.12
CA ALA A 162 -22.88 -1.37 -5.68
C ALA A 162 -22.60 -0.06 -4.94
N SER A 163 -23.36 0.21 -3.86
CA SER A 163 -23.08 1.36 -2.98
C SER A 163 -21.80 1.13 -2.20
N SER A 164 -21.12 2.22 -1.76
CA SER A 164 -19.92 2.15 -0.92
C SER A 164 -20.17 1.41 0.39
N GLY A 165 -21.42 1.49 0.90
CA GLY A 165 -21.77 0.98 2.22
C GLY A 165 -21.09 1.78 3.35
N PRO A 166 -21.15 1.28 4.59
CA PRO A 166 -20.54 1.93 5.74
C PRO A 166 -19.03 2.14 5.58
N TYR A 167 -18.56 3.26 6.13
CA TYR A 167 -17.13 3.54 6.24
C TYR A 167 -16.45 2.55 7.18
N LEU A 168 -15.23 2.15 6.83
CA LEU A 168 -14.43 1.22 7.59
C LEU A 168 -12.96 1.63 7.56
N VAL A 169 -12.30 1.57 8.70
CA VAL A 169 -10.83 1.72 8.77
C VAL A 169 -10.19 0.37 8.97
N LEU A 170 -9.43 -0.07 7.99
CA LEU A 170 -8.71 -1.34 8.07
C LEU A 170 -7.38 -1.17 8.80
N PRO A 171 -6.99 -2.14 9.64
CA PRO A 171 -5.65 -2.13 10.22
C PRO A 171 -4.60 -2.20 9.10
N ILE A 172 -3.59 -1.34 9.19
CA ILE A 172 -2.49 -1.18 8.23
C ILE A 172 -2.91 -0.55 6.88
N PHE A 173 -4.04 -0.97 6.30
CA PHE A 173 -4.50 -0.48 4.99
C PHE A 173 -5.16 0.90 5.03
N GLY A 174 -5.64 1.33 6.20
CA GLY A 174 -6.21 2.67 6.37
C GLY A 174 -7.69 2.79 5.97
N PRO A 175 -8.11 3.99 5.51
CA PRO A 175 -9.48 4.29 5.12
C PRO A 175 -10.00 3.35 4.04
N SER A 176 -11.24 2.86 4.21
CA SER A 176 -11.93 1.95 3.31
C SER A 176 -13.45 2.10 3.44
N SER A 177 -14.19 1.33 2.67
CA SER A 177 -15.63 1.11 2.84
C SER A 177 -15.91 -0.40 2.84
N LEU A 178 -17.13 -0.79 3.19
CA LEU A 178 -17.50 -2.20 3.16
C LEU A 178 -17.34 -2.79 1.74
N ARG A 179 -17.78 -2.06 0.69
CA ARG A 179 -17.58 -2.43 -0.71
C ARG A 179 -16.10 -2.58 -1.05
N ASP A 180 -15.31 -1.57 -0.71
CA ASP A 180 -13.91 -1.52 -1.11
C ASP A 180 -13.06 -2.54 -0.33
N THR A 181 -13.45 -2.86 0.91
CA THR A 181 -12.85 -3.97 1.70
C THR A 181 -13.12 -5.32 1.04
N GLY A 182 -14.37 -5.55 0.57
CA GLY A 182 -14.68 -6.74 -0.22
C GLY A 182 -13.91 -6.78 -1.53
N GLY A 183 -13.80 -5.65 -2.22
CA GLY A 183 -13.00 -5.50 -3.43
C GLY A 183 -11.52 -5.81 -3.22
N LEU A 184 -10.95 -5.31 -2.13
CA LEU A 184 -9.56 -5.58 -1.74
C LEU A 184 -9.31 -7.09 -1.58
N ALA A 185 -10.22 -7.81 -0.92
CA ALA A 185 -10.09 -9.26 -0.76
C ALA A 185 -10.10 -10.00 -2.10
N VAL A 186 -10.94 -9.57 -3.05
CA VAL A 186 -10.99 -10.14 -4.40
C VAL A 186 -9.70 -9.84 -5.17
N ASP A 187 -9.20 -8.60 -5.15
CA ASP A 187 -7.94 -8.22 -5.80
C ASP A 187 -6.75 -9.03 -5.27
N TYR A 188 -6.69 -9.26 -3.96
CA TYR A 188 -5.67 -10.15 -3.37
C TYR A 188 -5.85 -11.60 -3.80
N GLY A 189 -7.08 -12.10 -3.86
CA GLY A 189 -7.38 -13.46 -4.33
C GLY A 189 -6.96 -13.67 -5.78
N ILE A 190 -7.25 -12.72 -6.68
CA ILE A 190 -6.85 -12.75 -8.09
C ILE A 190 -5.31 -12.70 -8.19
N SER A 191 -4.68 -11.78 -7.48
CA SER A 191 -3.22 -11.63 -7.47
C SER A 191 -2.52 -12.90 -6.99
N TYR A 192 -3.04 -13.53 -5.94
CA TYR A 192 -2.55 -14.80 -5.43
C TYR A 192 -2.75 -15.94 -6.43
N GLY A 193 -3.93 -16.00 -7.08
CA GLY A 193 -4.22 -17.00 -8.11
C GLY A 193 -3.27 -16.89 -9.32
N ILE A 194 -3.01 -15.67 -9.80
CA ILE A 194 -2.05 -15.41 -10.88
C ILE A 194 -0.64 -15.80 -10.44
N TYR A 195 -0.22 -15.41 -9.24
CA TYR A 195 1.09 -15.74 -8.69
C TYR A 195 1.30 -17.27 -8.63
N THR A 196 0.32 -18.02 -8.14
CA THR A 196 0.41 -19.49 -8.04
C THR A 196 0.37 -20.17 -9.40
N ALA A 197 -0.37 -19.61 -10.37
CA ALA A 197 -0.43 -20.15 -11.72
C ALA A 197 0.87 -19.95 -12.53
N VAL A 198 1.53 -18.81 -12.31
CA VAL A 198 2.82 -18.48 -12.96
C VAL A 198 3.96 -19.23 -12.30
N ASP A 199 3.87 -19.48 -10.97
CA ASP A 199 4.90 -20.12 -10.14
C ASP A 199 6.33 -19.64 -10.47
N PRO A 200 6.67 -18.38 -10.16
CA PRO A 200 7.94 -17.79 -10.60
C PRO A 200 9.19 -18.47 -10.01
N PHE A 201 9.02 -19.35 -9.01
CA PHE A 201 10.12 -20.06 -8.33
C PHE A 201 9.86 -21.56 -8.17
N PRO A 202 9.49 -22.32 -9.24
CA PRO A 202 8.92 -23.67 -9.14
C PRO A 202 9.85 -24.72 -8.53
N ASN A 203 11.15 -24.48 -8.57
CA ASN A 203 12.17 -25.45 -8.09
C ASN A 203 13.06 -24.87 -6.98
N SER A 204 12.66 -23.76 -6.35
CA SER A 204 13.47 -23.13 -5.31
C SER A 204 13.10 -23.63 -3.94
N SER A 205 14.04 -24.24 -3.22
CA SER A 205 13.88 -24.58 -1.79
C SER A 205 13.63 -23.35 -0.91
N ASN A 206 13.99 -22.16 -1.39
CA ASN A 206 13.82 -20.87 -0.72
C ASN A 206 12.69 -20.02 -1.33
N GLY A 207 11.86 -20.58 -2.22
CA GLY A 207 10.81 -19.83 -2.94
C GLY A 207 9.90 -19.01 -2.04
N LEU A 208 9.49 -19.56 -0.90
CA LEU A 208 8.67 -18.86 0.09
C LEU A 208 9.40 -17.65 0.69
N ALA A 209 10.67 -17.80 1.04
CA ALA A 209 11.46 -16.71 1.62
C ALA A 209 11.72 -15.59 0.61
N ILE A 210 11.99 -15.95 -0.65
CA ILE A 210 12.16 -14.98 -1.75
C ILE A 210 10.86 -14.21 -1.98
N SER A 211 9.72 -14.90 -2.06
CA SER A 211 8.41 -14.28 -2.25
C SER A 211 8.03 -13.36 -1.09
N ALA A 212 8.30 -13.78 0.14
CA ALA A 212 8.08 -12.94 1.32
C ALA A 212 8.96 -11.68 1.28
N GLY A 213 10.23 -11.81 0.88
CA GLY A 213 11.14 -10.69 0.71
C GLY A 213 10.67 -9.69 -0.34
N ILE A 214 10.25 -10.17 -1.51
CA ILE A 214 9.69 -9.33 -2.59
C ILE A 214 8.42 -8.62 -2.09
N SER A 215 7.51 -9.33 -1.45
CA SER A 215 6.25 -8.75 -0.94
C SER A 215 6.51 -7.70 0.14
N THR A 216 7.46 -7.95 1.03
CA THR A 216 7.87 -6.99 2.07
C THR A 216 8.47 -5.73 1.45
N LEU A 217 9.38 -5.87 0.50
CA LEU A 217 9.96 -4.73 -0.22
C LEU A 217 8.88 -3.93 -0.95
N GLY A 218 7.93 -4.60 -1.60
CA GLY A 218 6.79 -3.94 -2.25
C GLY A 218 5.91 -3.15 -1.28
N THR A 219 5.71 -3.67 -0.07
CA THR A 219 4.95 -2.97 0.98
C THR A 219 5.69 -1.72 1.48
N VAL A 220 7.01 -1.82 1.67
CA VAL A 220 7.86 -0.67 2.06
C VAL A 220 7.86 0.39 0.96
N ASP A 221 8.03 -0.03 -0.30
CA ASP A 221 8.00 0.87 -1.45
C ASP A 221 6.63 1.53 -1.63
N ALA A 222 5.54 0.79 -1.49
CA ALA A 222 4.18 1.35 -1.51
C ALA A 222 3.99 2.44 -0.43
N ARG A 223 4.54 2.23 0.78
CA ARG A 223 4.48 3.24 1.83
C ARG A 223 5.41 4.43 1.55
N HIS A 224 6.58 4.19 0.96
CA HIS A 224 7.49 5.24 0.50
C HIS A 224 6.82 6.17 -0.53
N GLN A 225 6.05 5.63 -1.46
CA GLN A 225 5.34 6.40 -2.48
C GLN A 225 4.16 7.24 -1.92
N GLN A 226 3.72 7.00 -0.69
CA GLN A 226 2.59 7.71 -0.09
C GLN A 226 3.05 8.92 0.73
N SER A 227 2.59 10.10 0.34
CA SER A 227 2.84 11.36 1.07
C SER A 227 1.96 11.52 2.31
N PHE A 228 0.80 10.85 2.38
CA PHE A 228 -0.12 10.98 3.51
C PHE A 228 0.52 10.56 4.84
N ARG A 229 0.30 11.37 5.88
CA ARG A 229 0.70 11.11 7.26
C ARG A 229 -0.48 11.34 8.20
N TYR A 230 -0.68 10.40 9.11
CA TYR A 230 -1.73 10.50 10.13
C TYR A 230 -1.43 11.65 11.09
N TYR A 231 -2.41 12.49 11.38
CA TYR A 231 -2.33 13.64 12.30
C TYR A 231 -1.28 14.69 11.92
N GLU A 232 -0.81 14.72 10.69
CA GLU A 232 0.15 15.73 10.22
C GLU A 232 -0.50 17.11 10.07
N SER A 233 -1.77 17.15 9.71
CA SER A 233 -2.51 18.40 9.51
C SER A 233 -2.68 19.22 10.79
N GLY A 234 -2.54 18.58 11.97
CA GLY A 234 -2.89 19.18 13.25
C GLY A 234 -4.37 19.58 13.38
N TYR A 235 -5.20 19.19 12.41
CA TYR A 235 -6.61 19.52 12.38
C TYR A 235 -7.39 18.63 13.36
N PRO A 236 -8.17 19.23 14.31
CA PRO A 236 -8.83 18.46 15.36
C PRO A 236 -9.82 17.41 14.84
N PHE A 237 -10.34 17.62 13.64
CA PHE A 237 -11.34 16.78 13.00
C PHE A 237 -10.78 15.97 11.82
N GLU A 238 -9.47 15.72 11.79
CA GLU A 238 -8.81 15.01 10.69
C GLU A 238 -9.50 13.69 10.34
N TYR A 239 -9.92 12.91 11.34
CA TYR A 239 -10.66 11.67 11.12
C TYR A 239 -11.90 11.87 10.23
N TYR A 240 -12.71 12.90 10.52
CA TYR A 240 -13.92 13.19 9.75
C TYR A 240 -13.61 13.71 8.36
N MET A 241 -12.59 14.54 8.24
CA MET A 241 -12.10 15.05 6.97
C MET A 241 -11.61 13.91 6.08
N VAL A 242 -10.81 12.99 6.63
CA VAL A 242 -10.29 11.83 5.89
C VAL A 242 -11.42 10.91 5.46
N ARG A 243 -12.41 10.65 6.34
CA ARG A 243 -13.61 9.88 6.02
C ARG A 243 -14.38 10.49 4.85
N PHE A 244 -14.64 11.79 4.92
CA PHE A 244 -15.34 12.52 3.86
C PHE A 244 -14.57 12.50 2.54
N LEU A 245 -13.28 12.88 2.55
CA LEU A 245 -12.45 12.92 1.36
C LEU A 245 -12.31 11.54 0.71
N TYR A 246 -12.19 10.48 1.52
CA TYR A 246 -12.16 9.12 1.02
C TYR A 246 -13.46 8.77 0.29
N HIS A 247 -14.60 9.05 0.91
CA HIS A 247 -15.92 8.77 0.34
C HIS A 247 -16.13 9.52 -0.97
N GLU A 248 -15.92 10.83 -0.99
CA GLU A 248 -16.08 11.67 -2.18
C GLU A 248 -15.17 11.22 -3.32
N LYS A 249 -13.90 10.97 -3.01
CA LYS A 249 -12.97 10.44 -4.00
C LYS A 249 -13.49 9.16 -4.65
N ARG A 250 -13.99 8.21 -3.84
CA ARG A 250 -14.49 6.91 -4.34
C ARG A 250 -15.78 7.06 -5.17
N GLU A 251 -16.67 7.96 -4.80
CA GLU A 251 -17.89 8.23 -5.58
C GLU A 251 -17.55 8.86 -6.94
N ILE A 252 -16.63 9.83 -6.97
CA ILE A 252 -16.13 10.42 -8.23
C ILE A 252 -15.48 9.36 -9.12
N GLU A 253 -14.61 8.51 -8.56
CA GLU A 253 -13.90 7.46 -9.29
C GLU A 253 -14.82 6.37 -9.86
N THR A 254 -16.00 6.18 -9.27
CA THR A 254 -17.02 5.24 -9.76
C THR A 254 -18.05 5.88 -10.69
N GLY A 255 -17.89 7.16 -11.03
CA GLY A 255 -18.78 7.90 -11.94
C GLY A 255 -20.10 8.32 -11.30
N LYS A 256 -20.21 8.30 -9.98
CA LYS A 256 -21.33 8.87 -9.25
C LYS A 256 -21.08 10.36 -9.06
N ALA A 257 -22.13 11.18 -9.19
CA ALA A 257 -22.03 12.61 -8.94
C ALA A 257 -21.67 12.88 -7.47
N PRO A 258 -20.87 13.92 -7.17
CA PRO A 258 -20.67 14.37 -5.80
C PRO A 258 -22.02 14.63 -5.13
N VAL A 259 -22.13 14.34 -3.84
CA VAL A 259 -23.31 14.70 -3.04
C VAL A 259 -23.40 16.23 -3.01
N GLU A 260 -24.50 16.79 -3.57
CA GLU A 260 -24.77 18.22 -3.60
C GLU A 260 -25.02 18.80 -2.20
#